data_fa083f2e09f0567df961e033bafc45b6
#
_entry.id   fa083f2e09f0567df961e033bafc45b6
#
_cell.length_a   1.000
_cell.length_b   1.000
_cell.length_c   1.000
_cell.angle_alpha   90.00
_cell.angle_beta   90.00
_cell.angle_gamma   90.00
#
_symmetry.space_group_name_H-M   'P 1'
#
loop_
_entity.id
_entity.type
_entity.pdbx_description
1 polymer ?
#
loop_
_entity_poly.entity_id
_entity_poly.type
_entity_poly.pdbx_seq_one_letter_code
_entity_poly.pdbx_strand_id
1 'polypeptide(L)'
;MTANYTKARYFSFIIYPESIPTDWRVCLEKLGLAMAISPLHDRDEKRDSKTWDDNNDLIVNGKHYKKPHYHVLYIAKNPVTTESVRKKIKRALGVKAVSHIEIVDSVENTFKYLTHESKDAVAKNKHVYAKTDIVYLNDF
;
A
#
# COMPACT_ATOMS: atom_id res chain seq x y z
N MET A 1 -27.49 8.21 -3.33
CA MET A 1 -26.16 7.67 -3.03
C MET A 1 -26.26 6.66 -1.89
N THR A 2 -25.67 5.56 -2.10
CA THR A 2 -25.57 4.58 -1.03
C THR A 2 -24.19 4.71 -0.38
N ALA A 3 -24.18 4.97 0.90
CA ALA A 3 -22.96 4.81 1.66
C ALA A 3 -22.56 3.33 1.62
N ASN A 4 -21.29 3.06 1.46
CA ASN A 4 -20.80 1.69 1.50
C ASN A 4 -20.58 1.28 2.95
N TYR A 5 -21.51 0.50 3.47
CA TYR A 5 -21.45 -0.04 4.84
C TYR A 5 -20.93 -1.49 4.87
N THR A 6 -20.40 -1.99 3.76
CA THR A 6 -19.81 -3.32 3.74
C THR A 6 -18.67 -3.39 4.76
N LYS A 7 -18.73 -4.39 5.63
CA LYS A 7 -17.72 -4.63 6.64
C LYS A 7 -16.81 -5.77 6.21
N ALA A 8 -15.53 -5.62 6.47
CA ALA A 8 -14.51 -6.61 6.18
C ALA A 8 -13.40 -6.55 7.22
N ARG A 9 -12.50 -7.53 7.19
CA ARG A 9 -11.34 -7.55 8.08
C ARG A 9 -10.03 -7.28 7.35
N TYR A 10 -9.97 -7.53 6.05
CA TYR A 10 -8.76 -7.47 5.26
C TYR A 10 -8.83 -6.29 4.31
N PHE A 11 -7.81 -5.42 4.40
CA PHE A 11 -7.74 -4.19 3.60
C PHE A 11 -6.34 -4.01 3.05
N SER A 12 -6.24 -3.32 1.93
CA SER A 12 -4.97 -2.85 1.40
C SER A 12 -5.04 -1.38 1.06
N PHE A 13 -3.92 -0.69 1.21
CA PHE A 13 -3.80 0.71 0.83
C PHE A 13 -2.34 1.05 0.55
N ILE A 14 -2.15 2.22 -0.06
CA ILE A 14 -0.82 2.74 -0.38
C ILE A 14 -0.55 3.96 0.51
N ILE A 15 0.69 4.05 1.00
CA ILE A 15 1.18 5.24 1.71
C ILE A 15 2.43 5.75 1.01
N TYR A 16 2.59 7.08 0.98
CA TYR A 16 3.73 7.74 0.35
C TYR A 16 4.65 8.33 1.42
N PRO A 17 5.97 8.01 1.41
CA PRO A 17 6.90 8.52 2.41
C PRO A 17 6.86 10.03 2.59
N GLU A 18 6.65 10.78 1.52
CA GLU A 18 6.61 12.25 1.56
C GLU A 18 5.38 12.82 2.30
N SER A 19 4.35 11.99 2.50
CA SER A 19 3.07 12.43 3.10
C SER A 19 2.85 11.89 4.51
N ILE A 20 3.85 11.24 5.10
CA ILE A 20 3.72 10.59 6.41
C ILE A 20 4.91 10.96 7.31
N PRO A 21 4.76 10.86 8.64
CA PRO A 21 5.85 11.15 9.57
C PRO A 21 7.04 10.21 9.39
N THR A 22 8.22 10.64 9.79
CA THR A 22 9.43 9.79 9.72
C THR A 22 9.32 8.55 10.59
N ASP A 23 8.57 8.61 11.69
CA ASP A 23 8.33 7.49 12.60
C ASP A 23 7.04 6.71 12.28
N TRP A 24 6.61 6.73 11.05
CA TRP A 24 5.32 6.15 10.62
C TRP A 24 5.15 4.67 11.01
N ARG A 25 6.23 3.89 11.00
CA ARG A 25 6.16 2.47 11.38
C ARG A 25 5.76 2.31 12.85
N VAL A 26 6.33 3.13 13.72
CA VAL A 26 5.99 3.15 15.14
C VAL A 26 4.54 3.58 15.33
N CYS A 27 4.11 4.59 14.58
CA CYS A 27 2.72 5.08 14.64
C CYS A 27 1.72 3.98 14.25
N LEU A 28 2.02 3.21 13.19
CA LEU A 28 1.17 2.08 12.78
C LEU A 28 1.21 0.94 13.80
N GLU A 29 2.38 0.61 14.32
CA GLU A 29 2.53 -0.46 15.31
C GLU A 29 1.69 -0.19 16.56
N LYS A 30 1.61 1.06 16.99
CA LYS A 30 0.82 1.47 18.17
C LYS A 30 -0.68 1.22 18.01
N LEU A 31 -1.17 1.03 16.79
CA LEU A 31 -2.57 0.66 16.58
C LEU A 31 -2.89 -0.76 17.07
N GLY A 32 -1.87 -1.59 17.28
CA GLY A 32 -2.03 -2.94 17.77
C GLY A 32 -2.69 -3.91 16.80
N LEU A 33 -2.68 -3.59 15.50
CA LEU A 33 -3.30 -4.40 14.45
C LEU A 33 -2.24 -5.06 13.58
N ALA A 34 -2.51 -6.29 13.14
CA ALA A 34 -1.58 -7.01 12.28
C ALA A 34 -1.49 -6.36 10.91
N MET A 35 -0.28 -6.07 10.45
CA MET A 35 -0.03 -5.47 9.15
C MET A 35 1.22 -6.07 8.52
N ALA A 36 1.21 -6.19 7.19
CA ALA A 36 2.41 -6.44 6.42
C ALA A 36 2.64 -5.24 5.51
N ILE A 37 3.86 -4.70 5.55
CA ILE A 37 4.22 -3.51 4.79
C ILE A 37 5.27 -3.92 3.76
N SER A 38 5.02 -3.60 2.49
CA SER A 38 5.94 -3.94 1.41
C SER A 38 7.30 -3.28 1.58
N PRO A 39 8.33 -3.77 0.88
CA PRO A 39 9.50 -2.97 0.58
C PRO A 39 9.07 -1.67 -0.09
N LEU A 40 9.95 -0.66 -0.09
CA LEU A 40 9.66 0.58 -0.82
C LEU A 40 9.57 0.26 -2.32
N HIS A 41 8.41 0.54 -2.91
CA HIS A 41 8.19 0.42 -4.35
C HIS A 41 8.68 1.71 -5.02
N ASP A 42 9.94 1.73 -5.43
CA ASP A 42 10.58 2.88 -6.08
C ASP A 42 10.98 2.59 -7.53
N ARG A 43 10.68 1.39 -8.04
CA ARG A 43 10.98 0.95 -9.40
C ARG A 43 9.74 0.47 -10.16
N ASP A 44 8.58 0.98 -9.78
CA ASP A 44 7.33 0.68 -10.47
C ASP A 44 7.21 1.59 -11.69
N GLU A 45 7.34 1.02 -12.89
CA GLU A 45 7.32 1.77 -14.13
C GLU A 45 5.92 2.21 -14.52
N LYS A 46 5.80 3.46 -14.97
CA LYS A 46 4.60 3.97 -15.66
C LYS A 46 4.68 3.57 -17.12
N ARG A 47 3.99 2.51 -17.50
CA ARG A 47 4.04 1.97 -18.87
C ARG A 47 3.09 2.66 -19.82
N ASP A 48 2.02 3.29 -19.31
CA ASP A 48 1.09 4.07 -20.12
C ASP A 48 1.60 5.51 -20.21
N SER A 49 2.01 5.91 -21.43
CA SER A 49 2.55 7.25 -21.69
C SER A 49 1.57 8.38 -21.35
N LYS A 50 0.27 8.09 -21.32
CA LYS A 50 -0.76 9.07 -20.92
C LYS A 50 -0.63 9.47 -19.44
N THR A 51 0.02 8.65 -18.62
CA THR A 51 0.23 8.93 -17.20
C THR A 51 1.55 9.61 -16.93
N TRP A 52 2.41 9.82 -17.95
CA TRP A 52 3.74 10.41 -17.80
C TRP A 52 3.65 11.89 -17.43
N ASP A 53 4.53 12.30 -16.53
CA ASP A 53 4.70 13.68 -16.12
C ASP A 53 6.21 14.01 -16.19
N ASP A 54 6.62 14.68 -17.26
CA ASP A 54 8.03 14.98 -17.51
C ASP A 54 8.65 15.89 -16.45
N ASN A 55 7.83 16.62 -15.71
CA ASN A 55 8.32 17.55 -14.68
C ASN A 55 8.49 16.89 -13.31
N ASN A 56 7.70 15.86 -13.00
CA ASN A 56 7.66 15.29 -11.67
C ASN A 56 8.09 13.81 -11.59
N ASP A 57 8.02 13.07 -12.70
CA ASP A 57 8.43 11.67 -12.72
C ASP A 57 9.94 11.52 -12.61
N LEU A 58 10.39 10.47 -11.93
CA LEU A 58 11.74 9.99 -12.07
C LEU A 58 11.86 9.33 -13.46
N ILE A 59 12.80 9.81 -14.28
CA ILE A 59 13.01 9.31 -15.64
C ILE A 59 14.43 8.74 -15.72
N VAL A 60 14.54 7.45 -16.08
CA VAL A 60 15.84 6.77 -16.28
C VAL A 60 15.78 6.02 -17.60
N ASN A 61 16.70 6.32 -18.51
CA ASN A 61 16.79 5.69 -19.83
C ASN A 61 15.44 5.74 -20.59
N GLY A 62 14.74 6.88 -20.50
CA GLY A 62 13.46 7.08 -21.16
C GLY A 62 12.26 6.43 -20.48
N LYS A 63 12.48 5.72 -19.37
CA LYS A 63 11.40 5.09 -18.59
C LYS A 63 10.95 6.00 -17.47
N HIS A 64 9.63 6.14 -17.32
CA HIS A 64 9.00 6.91 -16.26
C HIS A 64 8.60 5.98 -15.11
N TYR A 65 8.88 6.37 -13.88
CA TYR A 65 8.59 5.58 -12.69
C TYR A 65 7.52 6.25 -11.83
N LYS A 66 6.69 5.41 -11.19
CA LYS A 66 5.72 5.87 -10.22
C LYS A 66 6.44 6.46 -9.01
N LYS A 67 5.78 7.42 -8.35
CA LYS A 67 6.26 7.98 -7.11
C LYS A 67 6.51 6.87 -6.08
N PRO A 68 7.63 6.91 -5.33
CA PRO A 68 7.92 5.89 -4.32
C PRO A 68 6.79 5.76 -3.31
N HIS A 69 6.41 4.51 -3.00
CA HIS A 69 5.28 4.21 -2.13
C HIS A 69 5.44 2.85 -1.45
N TYR A 70 4.69 2.67 -0.37
CA TYR A 70 4.55 1.37 0.29
C TYR A 70 3.14 0.86 0.10
N HIS A 71 3.00 -0.45 -0.11
CA HIS A 71 1.73 -1.15 -0.01
C HIS A 71 1.58 -1.71 1.39
N VAL A 72 0.40 -1.56 1.99
CA VAL A 72 0.09 -2.08 3.32
C VAL A 72 -1.05 -3.07 3.22
N LEU A 73 -0.86 -4.25 3.79
CA LEU A 73 -1.90 -5.24 4.02
C LEU A 73 -2.30 -5.13 5.50
N TYR A 74 -3.56 -4.80 5.75
CA TYR A 74 -4.09 -4.45 7.06
C TYR A 74 -5.16 -5.47 7.47
N ILE A 75 -5.06 -5.99 8.70
CA ILE A 75 -6.02 -6.95 9.23
C ILE A 75 -6.70 -6.36 10.46
N ALA A 76 -8.00 -6.09 10.35
CA ALA A 76 -8.80 -5.62 11.47
C ALA A 76 -9.14 -6.78 12.42
N LYS A 77 -9.29 -6.48 13.71
CA LYS A 77 -9.67 -7.49 14.72
C LYS A 77 -11.09 -8.00 14.52
N ASN A 78 -11.98 -7.10 14.11
CA ASN A 78 -13.39 -7.39 13.85
C ASN A 78 -13.75 -6.78 12.49
N PRO A 79 -14.85 -7.25 11.85
CA PRO A 79 -15.31 -6.62 10.61
C PRO A 79 -15.59 -5.13 10.83
N VAL A 80 -15.04 -4.30 9.96
CA VAL A 80 -15.17 -2.84 9.97
C VAL A 80 -15.37 -2.32 8.55
N THR A 81 -15.77 -1.06 8.42
CA THR A 81 -15.92 -0.40 7.11
C THR A 81 -14.58 0.18 6.64
N THR A 82 -14.46 0.43 5.33
CA THR A 82 -13.29 1.13 4.77
C THR A 82 -13.13 2.52 5.38
N GLU A 83 -14.23 3.22 5.64
CA GLU A 83 -14.20 4.54 6.26
C GLU A 83 -13.62 4.50 7.67
N SER A 84 -13.95 3.45 8.44
CA SER A 84 -13.38 3.25 9.77
C SER A 84 -11.85 3.06 9.71
N VAL A 85 -11.38 2.26 8.75
CA VAL A 85 -9.94 2.06 8.53
C VAL A 85 -9.28 3.37 8.13
N ARG A 86 -9.87 4.12 7.20
CA ARG A 86 -9.34 5.41 6.73
C ARG A 86 -9.17 6.39 7.89
N LYS A 87 -10.17 6.52 8.74
CA LYS A 87 -10.10 7.40 9.91
C LYS A 87 -8.98 7.01 10.85
N LYS A 88 -8.82 5.71 11.09
CA LYS A 88 -7.78 5.20 11.98
C LYS A 88 -6.38 5.48 11.44
N ILE A 89 -6.15 5.26 10.13
CA ILE A 89 -4.86 5.53 9.49
C ILE A 89 -4.56 7.04 9.45
N LYS A 90 -5.55 7.87 9.11
CA LYS A 90 -5.37 9.33 9.11
C LYS A 90 -5.05 9.87 10.50
N ARG A 91 -5.65 9.29 11.53
CA ARG A 91 -5.36 9.68 12.92
C ARG A 91 -3.93 9.30 13.31
N ALA A 92 -3.44 8.16 12.84
CA ALA A 92 -2.09 7.68 13.14
C ALA A 92 -1.00 8.43 12.36
N LEU A 93 -1.23 8.69 11.07
CA LEU A 93 -0.20 9.17 10.14
C LEU A 93 -0.44 10.58 9.58
N GLY A 94 -1.63 11.15 9.76
CA GLY A 94 -1.99 12.46 9.23
C GLY A 94 -3.02 12.38 8.10
N VAL A 95 -3.65 13.51 7.81
CA VAL A 95 -4.80 13.58 6.87
C VAL A 95 -4.44 13.27 5.43
N LYS A 96 -3.17 13.43 5.04
CA LYS A 96 -2.70 13.16 3.67
C LYS A 96 -2.13 11.75 3.50
N ALA A 97 -2.12 10.95 4.56
CA ALA A 97 -1.43 9.66 4.57
C ALA A 97 -2.05 8.64 3.61
N VAL A 98 -3.37 8.62 3.51
CA VAL A 98 -4.08 7.64 2.68
C VAL A 98 -5.29 8.28 2.04
N SER A 99 -5.54 7.94 0.76
CA SER A 99 -6.71 8.41 0.02
C SER A 99 -7.66 7.27 -0.33
N HIS A 100 -7.13 6.13 -0.76
CA HIS A 100 -7.90 5.00 -1.25
C HIS A 100 -7.57 3.74 -0.46
N ILE A 101 -8.62 3.05 -0.01
CA ILE A 101 -8.51 1.79 0.72
C ILE A 101 -9.40 0.76 0.04
N GLU A 102 -8.85 -0.40 -0.23
CA GLU A 102 -9.58 -1.51 -0.86
C GLU A 102 -9.81 -2.64 0.13
N ILE A 103 -10.99 -3.27 0.00
CA ILE A 103 -11.25 -4.54 0.67
C ILE A 103 -10.50 -5.65 -0.08
N VAL A 104 -9.79 -6.49 0.65
CA VAL A 104 -8.99 -7.58 0.08
C VAL A 104 -9.81 -8.85 0.04
N ASP A 105 -9.96 -9.43 -1.15
CA ASP A 105 -10.65 -10.73 -1.33
C ASP A 105 -9.71 -11.91 -1.08
N SER A 106 -8.44 -11.79 -1.48
CA SER A 106 -7.44 -12.81 -1.28
C SER A 106 -6.21 -12.24 -0.58
N VAL A 107 -6.05 -12.59 0.69
CA VAL A 107 -4.88 -12.19 1.48
C VAL A 107 -3.60 -12.74 0.86
N GLU A 108 -3.63 -13.99 0.38
CA GLU A 108 -2.47 -14.62 -0.25
C GLU A 108 -2.00 -13.86 -1.48
N ASN A 109 -2.90 -13.51 -2.39
CA ASN A 109 -2.55 -12.75 -3.59
C ASN A 109 -2.05 -11.36 -3.25
N THR A 110 -2.69 -10.68 -2.31
CA THR A 110 -2.28 -9.35 -1.87
C THR A 110 -0.90 -9.41 -1.23
N PHE A 111 -0.64 -10.42 -0.41
CA PHE A 111 0.67 -10.61 0.21
C PHE A 111 1.76 -10.81 -0.86
N LYS A 112 1.51 -11.65 -1.86
CA LYS A 112 2.45 -11.87 -2.97
C LYS A 112 2.66 -10.60 -3.79
N TYR A 113 1.65 -9.77 -3.90
CA TYR A 113 1.75 -8.49 -4.62
C TYR A 113 2.69 -7.50 -3.91
N LEU A 114 2.89 -7.60 -2.60
CA LEU A 114 3.81 -6.73 -1.86
C LEU A 114 5.22 -6.74 -2.45
N THR A 115 5.64 -7.86 -3.03
CA THR A 115 6.94 -8.01 -3.69
C THR A 115 6.83 -8.20 -5.20
N HIS A 116 5.63 -8.08 -5.78
CA HIS A 116 5.32 -8.35 -7.19
C HIS A 116 5.52 -9.82 -7.58
N GLU A 117 5.19 -10.73 -6.66
CA GLU A 117 5.26 -12.18 -6.91
C GLU A 117 3.89 -12.82 -7.17
N SER A 118 2.81 -12.03 -7.24
CA SER A 118 1.50 -12.51 -7.65
C SER A 118 1.52 -12.94 -9.12
N LYS A 119 0.60 -13.81 -9.52
CA LYS A 119 0.51 -14.27 -10.92
C LYS A 119 0.36 -13.11 -11.89
N ASP A 120 -0.45 -12.13 -11.56
CA ASP A 120 -0.67 -10.96 -12.40
C ASP A 120 0.60 -10.12 -12.56
N ALA A 121 1.30 -9.85 -11.46
CA ALA A 121 2.54 -9.07 -11.49
C ALA A 121 3.64 -9.79 -12.27
N VAL A 122 3.78 -11.10 -12.11
CA VAL A 122 4.74 -11.91 -12.87
C VAL A 122 4.40 -11.91 -14.37
N ALA A 123 3.12 -12.06 -14.71
CA ALA A 123 2.67 -12.02 -16.09
C ALA A 123 2.97 -10.67 -16.77
N LYS A 124 2.91 -9.57 -16.02
CA LYS A 124 3.23 -8.23 -16.49
C LYS A 124 4.72 -7.90 -16.40
N ASN A 125 5.53 -8.83 -15.98
CA ASN A 125 6.98 -8.68 -15.84
C ASN A 125 7.38 -7.46 -15.00
N LYS A 126 6.69 -7.27 -13.87
CA LYS A 126 6.98 -6.18 -12.94
C LYS A 126 8.27 -6.45 -12.16
N HIS A 127 8.94 -5.38 -11.74
CA HIS A 127 10.11 -5.49 -10.87
C HIS A 127 9.76 -6.26 -9.58
N VAL A 128 10.59 -7.25 -9.23
CA VAL A 128 10.41 -8.04 -8.01
C VAL A 128 11.23 -7.42 -6.87
N TYR A 129 10.57 -7.17 -5.75
CA TYR A 129 11.20 -6.62 -4.54
C TYR A 129 11.56 -7.76 -3.57
N ALA A 130 12.54 -7.52 -2.69
CA ALA A 130 13.04 -8.53 -1.77
C ALA A 130 12.03 -8.82 -0.65
N LYS A 131 11.68 -10.08 -0.44
CA LYS A 131 10.80 -10.51 0.66
C LYS A 131 11.38 -10.16 2.04
N THR A 132 12.70 -10.15 2.15
CA THR A 132 13.39 -9.81 3.41
C THR A 132 13.15 -8.37 3.85
N ASP A 133 12.71 -7.50 2.94
CA ASP A 133 12.43 -6.10 3.23
C ASP A 133 10.96 -5.85 3.62
N ILE A 134 10.13 -6.90 3.67
CA ILE A 134 8.76 -6.79 4.19
C ILE A 134 8.82 -6.55 5.69
N VAL A 135 8.06 -5.57 6.17
CA VAL A 135 7.92 -5.26 7.59
C VAL A 135 6.62 -5.87 8.11
N TYR A 136 6.71 -6.63 9.19
CA TYR A 136 5.56 -7.24 9.85
C TYR A 136 5.30 -6.55 11.17
N LEU A 137 4.06 -6.14 11.41
CA LEU A 137 3.64 -5.48 12.65
C LEU A 137 2.61 -6.33 13.38
N ASN A 138 2.72 -6.40 14.72
CA ASN A 138 1.71 -6.95 15.62
C ASN A 138 1.26 -8.37 15.25
N ASP A 139 2.19 -9.29 15.12
CA ASP A 139 1.91 -10.72 14.89
C ASP A 139 1.22 -11.03 13.55
N PHE A 140 1.52 -10.27 12.54
CA PHE A 140 1.06 -10.60 11.19
C PHE A 140 1.54 -12.00 10.78
#